data_e6bb760ce13d8fc78e331e8f8bc04251
#
_entry.id   e6bb760ce13d8fc78e331e8f8bc04251
#
_cell.length_a   1.000
_cell.length_b   1.000
_cell.length_c   1.000
_cell.angle_alpha   90.00
_cell.angle_beta   90.00
_cell.angle_gamma   90.00
#
_symmetry.space_group_name_H-M   'P 1'
#
loop_
_entity.id
_entity.type
_entity.pdbx_description
1 polymer ?
#
loop_
_entity_poly.entity_id
_entity_poly.type
_entity_poly.pdbx_seq_one_letter_code
_entity_poly.pdbx_strand_id
1 'polypeptide(L)'
;MFLFLLACSDYSLHQKSEKESAPVMEPEDVVEEEPYIVVDPMAVSFTGICGDSESAELMILNAGEGELVIHDIEVQASGWSIQEPVYPLILATGETYFLEVIGESGSGILSIYSNDPQTPGLWVELQATKDMPPALHIQNPQDGMIIPVEGASFVAQVSDLEDELSQMVVSWFSNIDGLLDTTVIDEHGNSVLEGILPSHGAQEITAMVFDSCGNEGLDVVGVCQQFGYETENLDISTWNFEGSAQWDNSLGVVELTNTSTNVAGTAFSTASIVNAEQVEIDFMFYVSGGSGADGFSLTALDVDRMTGFVGSTGGGIGYAGMPGWSIEVDTYYNSNDPTSTDHVAFTFDGAVGNPVIWAPLPEMEDGQWHTMRVEVNAPHVLVEIDGVVYLDQNITGNLNFPAYIGFTAATGSLTNYHRIDALTVTEQVCSEE
;
A
#
# COMPACT_ATOMS: atom_id res chain seq x y z
N MET A 1 -18.37 15.77 -79.18
CA MET A 1 -18.50 15.32 -80.64
C MET A 1 -19.97 15.17 -80.91
N PHE A 2 -20.43 16.00 -81.93
CA PHE A 2 -21.66 15.91 -82.65
C PHE A 2 -23.01 15.95 -81.91
N LEU A 3 -23.96 16.64 -82.38
CA LEU A 3 -24.25 17.72 -83.39
C LEU A 3 -25.78 17.78 -83.46
N PHE A 4 -26.30 18.98 -83.39
CA PHE A 4 -27.41 19.56 -84.18
C PHE A 4 -28.54 18.67 -84.70
N LEU A 5 -29.80 19.09 -84.57
CA LEU A 5 -30.47 19.68 -85.66
C LEU A 5 -31.81 20.34 -85.32
N LEU A 6 -31.96 21.53 -85.80
CA LEU A 6 -33.18 22.36 -85.98
C LEU A 6 -34.20 21.70 -86.94
N ALA A 7 -35.45 22.02 -86.69
CA ALA A 7 -36.35 22.28 -87.87
C ALA A 7 -37.50 23.23 -87.44
N CYS A 8 -37.54 24.34 -88.10
CA CYS A 8 -38.68 25.28 -88.21
C CYS A 8 -39.70 24.79 -89.25
N SER A 9 -40.92 25.19 -89.07
CA SER A 9 -41.87 25.74 -90.03
C SER A 9 -43.31 25.53 -89.59
N ASP A 10 -44.32 26.26 -89.85
CA ASP A 10 -44.65 27.53 -90.40
C ASP A 10 -46.13 27.83 -90.11
N TYR A 11 -46.44 29.06 -89.89
CA TYR A 11 -47.60 29.85 -90.22
C TYR A 11 -48.97 29.23 -90.43
N SER A 12 -50.01 29.71 -89.67
CA SER A 12 -51.16 30.38 -90.37
C SER A 12 -52.00 31.23 -89.37
N LEU A 13 -52.20 32.48 -89.70
CA LEU A 13 -53.10 33.46 -89.13
C LEU A 13 -54.55 33.05 -89.33
N HIS A 14 -55.35 33.08 -88.28
CA HIS A 14 -56.77 33.41 -88.39
C HIS A 14 -57.16 34.33 -87.22
N GLN A 15 -57.43 35.60 -87.54
CA GLN A 15 -58.10 36.59 -86.76
C GLN A 15 -59.55 36.17 -86.57
N LYS A 16 -60.02 36.11 -85.35
CA LYS A 16 -61.40 36.33 -84.97
C LYS A 16 -61.49 37.08 -83.65
N SER A 17 -62.02 38.30 -83.78
CA SER A 17 -62.39 39.14 -82.64
C SER A 17 -63.46 38.45 -81.81
N GLU A 18 -63.38 38.58 -80.49
CA GLU A 18 -64.57 38.97 -79.72
C GLU A 18 -64.25 38.97 -78.22
N LYS A 19 -64.65 40.04 -77.62
CA LYS A 19 -65.06 40.30 -76.27
C LYS A 19 -63.98 40.15 -75.19
N GLU A 20 -63.53 41.30 -74.71
CA GLU A 20 -63.08 41.56 -73.38
C GLU A 20 -64.04 40.97 -72.35
N SER A 21 -63.66 39.89 -71.70
CA SER A 21 -64.15 39.50 -70.35
C SER A 21 -63.14 39.97 -69.37
N ALA A 22 -63.56 40.64 -68.33
CA ALA A 22 -62.76 41.13 -67.23
C ALA A 22 -61.84 39.96 -66.67
N PRO A 23 -60.60 40.24 -66.24
CA PRO A 23 -59.78 39.21 -65.61
C PRO A 23 -60.44 38.76 -64.37
N VAL A 24 -60.75 37.48 -64.25
CA VAL A 24 -61.00 36.78 -62.97
C VAL A 24 -59.67 36.81 -62.30
N MET A 25 -59.55 37.59 -61.23
CA MET A 25 -58.45 37.42 -60.28
C MET A 25 -58.57 36.00 -59.72
N GLU A 26 -57.64 35.11 -60.08
CA GLU A 26 -57.42 33.91 -59.28
C GLU A 26 -57.14 34.36 -57.87
N PRO A 27 -57.70 33.70 -56.83
CA PRO A 27 -57.33 34.01 -55.47
C PRO A 27 -55.82 33.84 -55.41
N GLU A 28 -55.09 34.86 -54.89
CA GLU A 28 -53.70 34.72 -54.47
C GLU A 28 -53.69 33.49 -53.57
N ASP A 29 -52.85 32.48 -53.92
CA ASP A 29 -52.54 31.43 -52.99
C ASP A 29 -51.99 32.10 -51.72
N VAL A 30 -52.79 32.14 -50.67
CA VAL A 30 -52.32 32.55 -49.37
C VAL A 30 -51.38 31.46 -48.92
N VAL A 31 -50.09 31.71 -49.08
CA VAL A 31 -49.06 30.88 -48.46
C VAL A 31 -49.30 31.00 -47.00
N GLU A 32 -49.89 29.99 -46.36
CA GLU A 32 -49.99 29.96 -44.93
C GLU A 32 -48.56 29.99 -44.37
N GLU A 33 -48.22 31.05 -43.62
CA GLU A 33 -46.95 31.16 -42.91
C GLU A 33 -46.92 30.10 -41.81
N GLU A 34 -46.20 28.96 -42.08
CA GLU A 34 -46.12 27.86 -41.13
C GLU A 34 -45.00 28.07 -40.13
N PRO A 35 -45.20 27.82 -38.85
CA PRO A 35 -44.14 27.77 -37.84
C PRO A 35 -43.27 26.52 -38.04
N TYR A 36 -42.01 26.61 -37.67
CA TYR A 36 -41.06 25.47 -37.66
C TYR A 36 -40.24 25.52 -36.39
N ILE A 37 -40.36 24.46 -35.55
CA ILE A 37 -39.63 24.34 -34.31
C ILE A 37 -38.25 23.71 -34.52
N VAL A 38 -37.21 24.35 -33.96
CA VAL A 38 -35.87 23.80 -33.85
C VAL A 38 -35.47 23.80 -32.40
N VAL A 39 -34.95 22.67 -31.93
CA VAL A 39 -34.47 22.50 -30.54
C VAL A 39 -33.03 22.01 -30.60
N ASP A 40 -32.17 22.63 -29.77
CA ASP A 40 -30.76 22.28 -29.67
C ASP A 40 -30.27 22.46 -28.21
N PRO A 41 -29.66 21.43 -27.63
CA PRO A 41 -29.40 20.08 -28.12
C PRO A 41 -30.65 19.18 -28.10
N MET A 42 -30.67 18.14 -28.95
CA MET A 42 -31.72 17.10 -28.93
C MET A 42 -31.51 16.00 -27.88
N ALA A 43 -30.46 16.10 -27.09
CA ALA A 43 -30.18 15.26 -25.94
C ALA A 43 -29.42 16.06 -24.89
N VAL A 44 -29.81 15.91 -23.64
CA VAL A 44 -29.12 16.49 -22.46
C VAL A 44 -28.59 15.33 -21.63
N SER A 45 -27.26 15.33 -21.39
CA SER A 45 -26.61 14.28 -20.62
C SER A 45 -25.69 14.89 -19.56
N PHE A 46 -25.86 14.46 -18.32
CA PHE A 46 -24.97 14.74 -17.20
C PHE A 46 -24.37 13.42 -16.71
N THR A 47 -23.07 13.37 -16.53
CA THR A 47 -22.35 12.19 -16.01
C THR A 47 -21.50 12.61 -14.82
N GLY A 48 -21.52 11.80 -13.73
CA GLY A 48 -20.74 12.10 -12.55
C GLY A 48 -21.19 13.37 -11.83
N ILE A 49 -22.50 13.51 -11.57
CA ILE A 49 -23.03 14.71 -10.88
C ILE A 49 -22.53 14.74 -9.43
N CYS A 50 -21.70 15.74 -9.14
CA CYS A 50 -21.30 16.08 -7.78
C CYS A 50 -22.39 16.91 -7.11
N GLY A 51 -23.02 16.42 -6.09
CA GLY A 51 -24.05 17.17 -5.36
C GLY A 51 -25.48 16.84 -5.79
N ASP A 52 -26.42 17.80 -5.65
CA ASP A 52 -27.83 17.48 -5.80
C ASP A 52 -28.29 17.40 -7.26
N SER A 53 -27.85 18.31 -8.12
CA SER A 53 -28.28 18.41 -9.52
C SER A 53 -27.31 19.22 -10.36
N GLU A 54 -27.40 19.04 -11.70
CA GLU A 54 -26.81 19.91 -12.71
C GLU A 54 -27.90 20.50 -13.60
N SER A 55 -27.61 21.62 -14.29
CA SER A 55 -28.52 22.24 -15.23
C SER A 55 -27.88 22.60 -16.57
N ALA A 56 -28.68 22.56 -17.61
CA ALA A 56 -28.32 23.01 -18.97
C ALA A 56 -29.44 23.83 -19.59
N GLU A 57 -29.06 24.72 -20.51
CA GLU A 57 -30.03 25.47 -21.31
C GLU A 57 -30.33 24.72 -22.60
N LEU A 58 -31.62 24.53 -22.90
CA LEU A 58 -32.15 24.00 -24.14
C LEU A 58 -32.69 25.16 -24.97
N MET A 59 -32.12 25.40 -26.14
CA MET A 59 -32.56 26.43 -27.05
C MET A 59 -33.78 25.93 -27.82
N ILE A 60 -34.88 26.72 -27.84
CA ILE A 60 -36.06 26.50 -28.66
C ILE A 60 -36.18 27.70 -29.61
N LEU A 61 -36.09 27.47 -30.89
CA LEU A 61 -36.11 28.50 -31.94
C LEU A 61 -37.31 28.30 -32.86
N ASN A 62 -38.02 29.37 -33.16
CA ASN A 62 -38.94 29.39 -34.32
C ASN A 62 -38.16 29.71 -35.59
N ALA A 63 -37.86 28.71 -36.41
CA ALA A 63 -37.19 28.86 -37.69
C ALA A 63 -38.15 28.98 -38.88
N GLY A 64 -39.48 28.99 -38.62
CA GLY A 64 -40.52 29.16 -39.62
C GLY A 64 -40.97 30.63 -39.80
N GLU A 65 -41.92 30.85 -40.71
CA GLU A 65 -42.44 32.19 -41.04
C GLU A 65 -43.71 32.55 -40.22
N GLY A 66 -44.43 31.57 -39.68
CA GLY A 66 -45.59 31.74 -38.80
C GLY A 66 -45.28 31.81 -37.31
N GLU A 67 -46.18 32.26 -36.47
CA GLU A 67 -46.03 32.23 -34.99
C GLU A 67 -45.96 30.79 -34.51
N LEU A 68 -44.87 30.44 -33.80
CA LEU A 68 -44.75 29.16 -33.10
C LEU A 68 -45.37 29.27 -31.71
N VAL A 69 -46.40 28.45 -31.45
CA VAL A 69 -47.14 28.40 -30.20
C VAL A 69 -46.80 27.07 -29.50
N ILE A 70 -46.06 27.14 -28.41
CA ILE A 70 -45.79 25.98 -27.55
C ILE A 70 -46.92 25.92 -26.50
N HIS A 71 -47.63 24.80 -26.52
CA HIS A 71 -48.81 24.60 -25.69
C HIS A 71 -48.49 23.96 -24.33
N ASP A 72 -47.45 23.05 -24.35
CA ASP A 72 -47.06 22.30 -23.20
C ASP A 72 -45.63 21.75 -23.34
N ILE A 73 -44.94 21.57 -22.24
CA ILE A 73 -43.64 20.89 -22.14
C ILE A 73 -43.73 19.89 -20.96
N GLU A 74 -43.64 18.62 -21.24
CA GLU A 74 -43.72 17.53 -20.26
C GLU A 74 -42.38 16.85 -20.04
N VAL A 75 -41.98 16.70 -18.77
CA VAL A 75 -40.83 15.89 -18.38
C VAL A 75 -41.31 14.49 -17.97
N GLN A 76 -40.97 13.48 -18.77
CA GLN A 76 -41.29 12.07 -18.52
C GLN A 76 -40.03 11.33 -18.06
N ALA A 77 -39.40 11.84 -17.01
CA ALA A 77 -38.17 11.31 -16.44
C ALA A 77 -38.13 11.56 -14.93
N SER A 78 -37.87 10.52 -14.16
CA SER A 78 -37.63 10.66 -12.72
C SER A 78 -36.28 11.33 -12.49
N GLY A 79 -36.23 12.29 -11.54
CA GLY A 79 -35.00 13.05 -11.24
C GLY A 79 -34.67 14.13 -12.25
N TRP A 80 -35.67 14.56 -13.05
CA TRP A 80 -35.55 15.68 -13.96
C TRP A 80 -36.66 16.69 -13.75
N SER A 81 -36.34 17.95 -13.94
CA SER A 81 -37.29 19.08 -13.84
C SER A 81 -36.90 20.19 -14.84
N ILE A 82 -37.84 21.09 -15.09
CA ILE A 82 -37.61 22.30 -15.89
C ILE A 82 -38.05 23.51 -15.13
N GLN A 83 -37.53 24.67 -15.50
CA GLN A 83 -38.16 25.92 -15.15
C GLN A 83 -39.31 26.17 -16.13
N GLU A 84 -40.55 25.84 -15.70
CA GLU A 84 -41.75 25.93 -16.56
C GLU A 84 -41.98 27.34 -17.09
N PRO A 85 -42.14 27.51 -18.44
CA PRO A 85 -42.58 28.79 -18.99
C PRO A 85 -44.05 29.05 -18.72
N VAL A 86 -44.50 30.30 -18.98
CA VAL A 86 -45.92 30.63 -18.96
C VAL A 86 -46.54 30.22 -20.29
N TYR A 87 -47.57 29.37 -20.23
CA TYR A 87 -48.28 28.90 -21.45
C TYR A 87 -49.49 29.75 -21.79
N PRO A 88 -49.81 29.90 -23.12
CA PRO A 88 -48.98 29.46 -24.22
C PRO A 88 -47.72 30.29 -24.37
N LEU A 89 -46.56 29.65 -24.65
CA LEU A 89 -45.34 30.34 -25.02
C LEU A 89 -45.39 30.60 -26.53
N ILE A 90 -45.34 31.88 -26.91
CA ILE A 90 -45.42 32.30 -28.31
C ILE A 90 -44.07 32.86 -28.77
N LEU A 91 -43.52 32.33 -29.85
CA LEU A 91 -42.26 32.77 -30.45
C LEU A 91 -42.54 33.32 -31.87
N ALA A 92 -42.18 34.57 -32.11
CA ALA A 92 -42.20 35.17 -33.44
C ALA A 92 -41.12 34.48 -34.32
N THR A 93 -41.23 34.69 -35.66
CA THR A 93 -40.23 34.23 -36.64
C THR A 93 -38.81 34.66 -36.22
N GLY A 94 -37.90 33.68 -36.07
CA GLY A 94 -36.51 33.88 -35.66
C GLY A 94 -36.29 34.13 -34.15
N GLU A 95 -37.38 34.12 -33.37
CA GLU A 95 -37.28 34.27 -31.90
C GLU A 95 -36.86 32.97 -31.24
N THR A 96 -36.03 33.11 -30.20
CA THR A 96 -35.47 32.00 -29.40
C THR A 96 -35.90 32.10 -27.95
N TYR A 97 -36.25 30.95 -27.37
CA TYR A 97 -36.44 30.79 -25.95
C TYR A 97 -35.43 29.80 -25.40
N PHE A 98 -34.87 30.11 -24.21
CA PHE A 98 -33.95 29.20 -23.52
C PHE A 98 -34.69 28.59 -22.32
N LEU A 99 -34.83 27.26 -22.37
CA LEU A 99 -35.45 26.45 -21.32
C LEU A 99 -34.37 25.86 -20.44
N GLU A 100 -34.37 26.17 -19.15
CA GLU A 100 -33.48 25.51 -18.20
C GLU A 100 -34.02 24.12 -17.87
N VAL A 101 -33.16 23.11 -18.06
CA VAL A 101 -33.40 21.70 -17.78
C VAL A 101 -32.48 21.27 -16.65
N ILE A 102 -33.03 20.71 -15.57
CA ILE A 102 -32.30 20.34 -14.37
C ILE A 102 -32.39 18.83 -14.21
N GLY A 103 -31.23 18.17 -14.10
CA GLY A 103 -31.10 16.73 -13.89
C GLY A 103 -30.42 16.39 -12.58
N GLU A 104 -31.03 15.49 -11.80
CA GLU A 104 -30.48 14.92 -10.59
C GLU A 104 -29.98 13.50 -10.82
N SER A 105 -30.75 12.70 -11.53
CA SER A 105 -30.45 11.30 -11.86
C SER A 105 -31.47 10.73 -12.85
N GLY A 106 -31.18 9.55 -13.41
CA GLY A 106 -32.12 8.77 -14.22
C GLY A 106 -32.15 9.20 -15.69
N SER A 107 -32.99 8.50 -16.45
CA SER A 107 -33.17 8.74 -17.89
C SER A 107 -34.63 8.83 -18.27
N GLY A 108 -34.92 9.52 -19.36
CA GLY A 108 -36.25 9.66 -19.91
C GLY A 108 -36.30 10.63 -21.08
N ILE A 109 -37.44 11.28 -21.29
CA ILE A 109 -37.64 12.22 -22.35
C ILE A 109 -38.31 13.50 -21.86
N LEU A 110 -37.98 14.62 -22.49
CA LEU A 110 -38.73 15.88 -22.42
C LEU A 110 -39.48 16.03 -23.71
N SER A 111 -40.80 16.22 -23.65
CA SER A 111 -41.69 16.36 -24.79
C SER A 111 -42.13 17.80 -24.92
N ILE A 112 -42.00 18.39 -26.10
CA ILE A 112 -42.42 19.76 -26.41
C ILE A 112 -43.57 19.66 -27.40
N TYR A 113 -44.75 20.20 -27.06
CA TYR A 113 -45.93 20.18 -27.91
C TYR A 113 -46.21 21.59 -28.47
N SER A 114 -46.30 21.67 -29.79
CA SER A 114 -46.47 22.96 -30.51
C SER A 114 -47.48 22.88 -31.63
N ASN A 115 -47.71 24.03 -32.26
CA ASN A 115 -48.52 24.16 -33.49
C ASN A 115 -47.73 23.94 -34.75
N ASP A 116 -46.48 23.49 -34.69
CA ASP A 116 -45.70 23.10 -35.89
C ASP A 116 -46.39 21.91 -36.59
N PRO A 117 -46.85 22.07 -37.85
CA PRO A 117 -47.61 21.03 -38.53
C PRO A 117 -46.74 19.81 -38.89
N GLN A 118 -45.40 19.96 -38.94
CA GLN A 118 -44.48 18.88 -39.31
C GLN A 118 -44.01 18.12 -38.05
N THR A 119 -43.84 18.84 -36.94
CA THR A 119 -43.39 18.30 -35.65
C THR A 119 -44.24 18.80 -34.51
N PRO A 120 -45.53 18.38 -34.44
CA PRO A 120 -46.43 18.82 -33.36
C PRO A 120 -46.04 18.31 -31.96
N GLY A 121 -45.15 17.31 -31.90
CA GLY A 121 -44.51 16.80 -30.69
C GLY A 121 -43.05 16.49 -30.94
N LEU A 122 -42.17 17.17 -30.28
CA LEU A 122 -40.72 16.97 -30.38
C LEU A 122 -40.19 16.39 -29.09
N TRP A 123 -39.20 15.49 -29.14
CA TRP A 123 -38.63 14.85 -27.98
C TRP A 123 -37.14 15.14 -27.84
N VAL A 124 -36.71 15.39 -26.60
CA VAL A 124 -35.30 15.54 -26.22
C VAL A 124 -34.97 14.41 -25.27
N GLU A 125 -33.89 13.68 -25.53
CA GLU A 125 -33.42 12.62 -24.66
C GLU A 125 -32.74 13.21 -23.42
N LEU A 126 -33.03 12.60 -22.23
CA LEU A 126 -32.49 13.02 -20.95
C LEU A 126 -31.76 11.86 -20.30
N GLN A 127 -30.54 12.08 -19.87
CA GLN A 127 -29.75 11.10 -19.12
C GLN A 127 -28.91 11.79 -18.03
N ALA A 128 -29.01 11.33 -16.79
CA ALA A 128 -28.20 11.83 -15.68
C ALA A 128 -27.73 10.67 -14.79
N THR A 129 -26.45 10.68 -14.45
CA THR A 129 -25.85 9.76 -13.48
C THR A 129 -25.16 10.53 -12.37
N LYS A 130 -25.37 10.07 -11.13
CA LYS A 130 -24.60 10.54 -9.96
C LYS A 130 -23.20 10.02 -10.04
N ASP A 131 -22.28 10.79 -9.51
CA ASP A 131 -20.95 10.35 -9.22
C ASP A 131 -20.94 9.27 -8.13
N MET A 132 -20.11 8.24 -8.30
CA MET A 132 -20.02 7.11 -7.40
C MET A 132 -18.66 7.16 -6.67
N PRO A 133 -18.58 6.79 -5.38
CA PRO A 133 -17.31 6.69 -4.70
C PRO A 133 -16.35 5.73 -5.40
N PRO A 134 -15.05 6.04 -5.42
CA PRO A 134 -14.05 5.13 -5.96
C PRO A 134 -14.02 3.83 -5.15
N ALA A 135 -13.87 2.71 -5.82
CA ALA A 135 -13.64 1.43 -5.16
C ALA A 135 -12.15 1.25 -4.91
N LEU A 136 -11.79 0.96 -3.65
CA LEU A 136 -10.41 0.73 -3.24
C LEU A 136 -10.31 -0.60 -2.51
N HIS A 137 -9.24 -1.37 -2.78
CA HIS A 137 -8.96 -2.64 -2.12
C HIS A 137 -7.45 -2.83 -1.91
N ILE A 138 -7.04 -3.09 -0.67
CA ILE A 138 -5.65 -3.40 -0.32
C ILE A 138 -5.38 -4.86 -0.73
N GLN A 139 -4.43 -5.04 -1.66
CA GLN A 139 -4.00 -6.35 -2.14
C GLN A 139 -2.83 -6.92 -1.32
N ASN A 140 -1.99 -6.03 -0.79
CA ASN A 140 -0.87 -6.36 0.07
C ASN A 140 -0.58 -5.20 1.03
N PRO A 141 -0.34 -5.43 2.33
CA PRO A 141 -0.44 -6.71 3.02
C PRO A 141 -1.88 -7.23 3.08
N GLN A 142 -2.05 -8.52 3.24
CA GLN A 142 -3.35 -9.12 3.52
C GLN A 142 -3.69 -8.99 5.00
N ASP A 143 -4.99 -9.04 5.32
CA ASP A 143 -5.46 -9.01 6.70
C ASP A 143 -4.86 -10.18 7.52
N GLY A 144 -4.32 -9.86 8.71
CA GLY A 144 -3.59 -10.80 9.56
C GLY A 144 -2.15 -11.07 9.15
N MET A 145 -1.60 -10.41 8.12
CA MET A 145 -0.22 -10.65 7.68
C MET A 145 0.78 -10.18 8.72
N ILE A 146 1.78 -11.04 8.99
CA ILE A 146 2.99 -10.64 9.72
C ILE A 146 3.96 -10.02 8.71
N ILE A 147 4.29 -8.75 8.92
CA ILE A 147 5.26 -8.03 8.09
C ILE A 147 6.65 -8.31 8.65
N PRO A 148 7.58 -8.84 7.84
CA PRO A 148 8.93 -9.15 8.29
C PRO A 148 9.74 -7.87 8.61
N VAL A 149 10.90 -8.05 9.24
CA VAL A 149 11.78 -6.96 9.70
C VAL A 149 12.18 -6.00 8.56
N GLU A 150 12.41 -6.53 7.38
CA GLU A 150 12.75 -5.76 6.17
C GLU A 150 11.56 -4.98 5.59
N GLY A 151 10.36 -5.19 6.13
CA GLY A 151 9.15 -4.52 5.69
C GLY A 151 8.44 -5.25 4.55
N ALA A 152 7.40 -4.59 4.02
CA ALA A 152 6.65 -5.07 2.86
C ALA A 152 6.29 -3.89 1.94
N SER A 153 5.99 -4.20 0.68
CA SER A 153 5.35 -3.25 -0.22
C SER A 153 3.86 -3.22 0.09
N PHE A 154 3.27 -2.03 0.18
CA PHE A 154 1.83 -1.87 0.31
C PHE A 154 1.23 -1.60 -1.06
N VAL A 155 0.25 -2.39 -1.46
CA VAL A 155 -0.36 -2.33 -2.79
C VAL A 155 -1.86 -2.24 -2.65
N ALA A 156 -2.47 -1.23 -3.25
CA ALA A 156 -3.92 -1.11 -3.38
C ALA A 156 -4.34 -1.06 -4.83
N GLN A 157 -5.52 -1.63 -5.12
CA GLN A 157 -6.19 -1.52 -6.41
C GLN A 157 -7.32 -0.50 -6.26
N VAL A 158 -7.34 0.49 -7.15
CA VAL A 158 -8.36 1.53 -7.24
C VAL A 158 -9.08 1.42 -8.57
N SER A 159 -10.39 1.65 -8.57
CA SER A 159 -11.19 1.81 -9.79
C SER A 159 -12.27 2.87 -9.56
N ASP A 160 -12.53 3.64 -10.59
CA ASP A 160 -13.58 4.63 -10.68
C ASP A 160 -14.19 4.60 -12.08
N LEU A 161 -15.49 4.93 -12.20
CA LEU A 161 -16.20 4.91 -13.48
C LEU A 161 -16.28 6.29 -14.12
N GLU A 162 -16.29 7.32 -13.30
CA GLU A 162 -16.54 8.69 -13.71
C GLU A 162 -15.25 9.50 -13.79
N ASP A 163 -14.27 9.20 -12.95
CA ASP A 163 -13.04 9.96 -12.79
C ASP A 163 -11.79 9.27 -13.36
N GLU A 164 -10.85 10.07 -13.83
CA GLU A 164 -9.56 9.57 -14.29
C GLU A 164 -8.64 9.26 -13.11
N LEU A 165 -8.24 8.00 -12.94
CA LEU A 165 -7.40 7.51 -11.86
C LEU A 165 -6.08 8.28 -11.71
N SER A 166 -5.53 8.81 -12.81
CA SER A 166 -4.28 9.61 -12.81
C SER A 166 -4.39 10.95 -12.07
N GLN A 167 -5.60 11.39 -11.75
CA GLN A 167 -5.86 12.62 -11.00
C GLN A 167 -6.04 12.35 -9.51
N MET A 168 -6.15 11.10 -9.10
CA MET A 168 -6.33 10.67 -7.72
C MET A 168 -5.01 10.27 -7.09
N VAL A 169 -4.97 10.30 -5.76
CA VAL A 169 -3.85 9.80 -4.96
C VAL A 169 -4.39 8.95 -3.81
N VAL A 170 -3.67 7.87 -3.49
CA VAL A 170 -3.96 7.06 -2.31
C VAL A 170 -3.13 7.55 -1.14
N SER A 171 -3.77 7.83 -0.03
CA SER A 171 -3.14 8.14 1.26
C SER A 171 -3.11 6.90 2.13
N TRP A 172 -1.93 6.55 2.64
CA TRP A 172 -1.70 5.40 3.49
C TRP A 172 -1.50 5.83 4.93
N PHE A 173 -2.21 5.19 5.84
CA PHE A 173 -2.17 5.49 7.27
C PHE A 173 -1.90 4.23 8.08
N SER A 174 -1.23 4.42 9.22
CA SER A 174 -1.22 3.47 10.33
C SER A 174 -1.95 4.09 11.52
N ASN A 175 -2.70 3.29 12.27
CA ASN A 175 -3.32 3.74 13.51
C ASN A 175 -2.30 4.08 14.61
N ILE A 176 -1.03 3.65 14.46
CA ILE A 176 0.08 3.96 15.36
C ILE A 176 0.85 5.19 14.87
N ASP A 177 1.24 5.22 13.58
CA ASP A 177 2.17 6.21 13.02
C ASP A 177 1.46 7.40 12.37
N GLY A 178 0.15 7.32 12.16
CA GLY A 178 -0.60 8.32 11.40
C GLY A 178 -0.37 8.17 9.88
N LEU A 179 -0.22 9.29 9.17
CA LEU A 179 0.05 9.27 7.72
C LEU A 179 1.44 8.68 7.45
N LEU A 180 1.48 7.57 6.71
CA LEU A 180 2.71 6.94 6.27
C LEU A 180 3.27 7.63 5.03
N ASP A 181 2.45 7.73 3.97
CA ASP A 181 2.78 8.46 2.72
C ASP A 181 1.54 8.58 1.82
N THR A 182 1.74 9.25 0.66
CA THR A 182 0.76 9.32 -0.43
C THR A 182 1.37 8.82 -1.72
N THR A 183 0.61 8.02 -2.49
CA THR A 183 1.08 7.39 -3.71
C THR A 183 0.14 7.67 -4.88
N VAL A 184 0.72 7.82 -6.09
CA VAL A 184 -0.05 7.97 -7.33
C VAL A 184 -0.62 6.62 -7.77
N ILE A 185 -1.67 6.68 -8.59
CA ILE A 185 -2.31 5.51 -9.18
C ILE A 185 -1.80 5.33 -10.60
N ASP A 186 -1.37 4.14 -10.97
CA ASP A 186 -0.90 3.81 -12.30
C ASP A 186 -2.05 3.60 -13.31
N GLU A 187 -1.71 3.42 -14.59
CA GLU A 187 -2.68 3.21 -15.67
C GLU A 187 -3.49 1.90 -15.53
N HIS A 188 -3.09 1.00 -14.63
CA HIS A 188 -3.80 -0.24 -14.33
C HIS A 188 -4.62 -0.16 -13.03
N GLY A 189 -4.62 1.00 -12.38
CA GLY A 189 -5.32 1.24 -11.11
C GLY A 189 -4.54 0.83 -9.88
N ASN A 190 -3.23 0.51 -9.98
CA ASN A 190 -2.44 0.15 -8.81
C ASN A 190 -1.82 1.38 -8.17
N SER A 191 -1.85 1.41 -6.85
CA SER A 191 -1.12 2.35 -6.01
C SER A 191 -0.14 1.54 -5.16
N VAL A 192 1.16 1.87 -5.22
CA VAL A 192 2.22 1.10 -4.57
C VAL A 192 3.03 2.01 -3.66
N LEU A 193 3.14 1.62 -2.40
CA LEU A 193 3.98 2.24 -1.38
C LEU A 193 5.10 1.27 -1.01
N GLU A 194 6.34 1.61 -1.34
CA GLU A 194 7.53 0.78 -1.10
C GLU A 194 8.45 1.37 -0.03
N GLY A 195 9.20 0.50 0.64
CA GLY A 195 10.28 0.90 1.56
C GLY A 195 9.80 1.51 2.86
N ILE A 196 8.54 1.33 3.23
CA ILE A 196 8.00 1.79 4.51
C ILE A 196 8.16 0.69 5.56
N LEU A 197 8.67 1.08 6.71
CA LEU A 197 8.71 0.28 7.93
C LEU A 197 7.81 0.97 8.96
N PRO A 198 6.56 0.53 9.10
CA PRO A 198 5.69 1.01 10.19
C PRO A 198 6.29 0.65 11.55
N SER A 199 5.85 1.33 12.60
CA SER A 199 6.19 0.95 13.97
C SER A 199 5.84 -0.52 14.23
N HIS A 200 6.67 -1.21 15.02
CA HIS A 200 6.46 -2.63 15.31
C HIS A 200 5.21 -2.89 16.16
N GLY A 201 4.71 -4.11 16.08
CA GLY A 201 3.51 -4.58 16.77
C GLY A 201 2.26 -4.60 15.87
N ALA A 202 1.15 -5.04 16.49
CA ALA A 202 -0.14 -5.14 15.83
C ALA A 202 -0.71 -3.74 15.52
N GLN A 203 -1.17 -3.53 14.30
CA GLN A 203 -1.69 -2.25 13.83
C GLN A 203 -2.67 -2.41 12.67
N GLU A 204 -3.44 -1.37 12.42
CA GLU A 204 -4.33 -1.27 11.26
C GLU A 204 -3.70 -0.34 10.21
N ILE A 205 -3.61 -0.85 9.00
CA ILE A 205 -3.20 -0.08 7.82
C ILE A 205 -4.45 0.30 7.04
N THR A 206 -4.62 1.59 6.82
CA THR A 206 -5.74 2.16 6.07
C THR A 206 -5.23 2.77 4.78
N ALA A 207 -5.83 2.40 3.65
CA ALA A 207 -5.69 3.10 2.39
C ALA A 207 -6.94 3.92 2.12
N MET A 208 -6.78 5.16 1.65
CA MET A 208 -7.86 6.12 1.42
C MET A 208 -7.64 6.88 0.12
N VAL A 209 -8.69 7.05 -0.67
CA VAL A 209 -8.68 7.83 -1.92
C VAL A 209 -9.93 8.68 -2.00
N PHE A 210 -9.83 9.85 -2.61
CA PHE A 210 -10.97 10.72 -2.90
C PHE A 210 -11.05 10.97 -4.40
N ASP A 211 -12.29 10.98 -4.93
CA ASP A 211 -12.59 11.40 -6.29
C ASP A 211 -12.69 12.93 -6.42
N SER A 212 -13.05 13.41 -7.62
CA SER A 212 -13.20 14.84 -7.89
C SER A 212 -14.39 15.47 -7.18
N CYS A 213 -15.40 14.68 -6.82
CA CYS A 213 -16.57 15.10 -6.05
C CYS A 213 -16.35 15.10 -4.54
N GLY A 214 -15.24 14.50 -4.09
CA GLY A 214 -14.90 14.35 -2.68
C GLY A 214 -15.54 13.13 -2.03
N ASN A 215 -16.05 12.16 -2.82
CA ASN A 215 -16.48 10.88 -2.28
C ASN A 215 -15.26 10.03 -1.94
N GLU A 216 -15.38 9.24 -0.87
CA GLU A 216 -14.28 8.49 -0.27
C GLU A 216 -14.34 7.01 -0.65
N GLY A 217 -13.20 6.48 -1.13
CA GLY A 217 -12.91 5.05 -1.17
C GLY A 217 -11.94 4.67 -0.06
N LEU A 218 -12.24 3.63 0.69
CA LEU A 218 -11.51 3.22 1.89
C LEU A 218 -11.39 1.70 1.98
N ASP A 219 -10.21 1.21 2.39
CA ASP A 219 -10.01 -0.17 2.83
C ASP A 219 -9.04 -0.23 4.01
N VAL A 220 -9.19 -1.24 4.88
CA VAL A 220 -8.42 -1.41 6.11
C VAL A 220 -8.01 -2.87 6.27
N VAL A 221 -6.75 -3.10 6.61
CA VAL A 221 -6.23 -4.43 6.96
C VAL A 221 -5.50 -4.37 8.30
N GLY A 222 -5.69 -5.40 9.13
CA GLY A 222 -4.90 -5.62 10.33
C GLY A 222 -3.60 -6.31 9.98
N VAL A 223 -2.49 -5.81 10.49
CA VAL A 223 -1.16 -6.40 10.28
C VAL A 223 -0.36 -6.38 11.57
N CYS A 224 0.70 -7.16 11.63
CA CYS A 224 1.67 -7.05 12.70
C CYS A 224 3.08 -6.90 12.12
N GLN A 225 3.75 -5.77 12.42
CA GLN A 225 5.12 -5.52 12.01
C GLN A 225 6.09 -6.15 13.01
N GLN A 226 6.96 -7.05 12.54
CA GLN A 226 8.05 -7.57 13.36
C GLN A 226 9.08 -6.48 13.65
N PHE A 227 9.70 -6.59 14.82
CA PHE A 227 10.85 -5.77 15.17
C PHE A 227 12.14 -6.57 14.94
N GLY A 228 13.17 -5.92 14.45
CA GLY A 228 14.46 -6.57 14.29
C GLY A 228 15.54 -5.64 13.72
N TYR A 229 16.75 -6.16 13.68
CA TYR A 229 17.89 -5.48 13.06
C TYR A 229 18.92 -6.49 12.54
N GLU A 230 19.65 -6.10 11.48
CA GLU A 230 20.72 -6.89 10.86
C GLU A 230 22.06 -6.20 11.00
N THR A 231 23.15 -7.00 11.05
CA THR A 231 24.50 -6.46 11.20
C THR A 231 25.28 -6.30 9.90
N GLU A 232 24.89 -6.95 8.80
CA GLU A 232 25.63 -6.85 7.52
C GLU A 232 25.76 -5.40 6.99
N ASN A 233 24.83 -4.54 7.39
CA ASN A 233 24.85 -3.11 7.07
C ASN A 233 24.78 -2.23 8.32
N LEU A 234 25.06 -2.78 9.51
CA LEU A 234 24.94 -2.02 10.75
C LEU A 234 25.99 -0.93 10.84
N ASP A 235 25.52 0.19 11.34
CA ASP A 235 26.38 1.18 11.94
C ASP A 235 26.97 0.63 13.25
N ILE A 236 28.16 -0.01 13.14
CA ILE A 236 28.90 -0.52 14.29
C ILE A 236 29.25 0.59 15.32
N SER A 237 29.04 1.88 14.98
CA SER A 237 29.19 2.98 15.94
C SER A 237 28.18 2.89 17.10
N THR A 238 27.11 2.11 16.93
CA THR A 238 26.11 1.82 17.98
C THR A 238 26.43 0.62 18.85
N TRP A 239 27.50 -0.11 18.55
CA TRP A 239 27.94 -1.26 19.33
C TRP A 239 28.90 -0.85 20.44
N ASN A 240 28.74 -1.47 21.59
CA ASN A 240 29.69 -1.36 22.68
C ASN A 240 30.67 -2.52 22.65
N PHE A 241 31.95 -2.21 22.41
CA PHE A 241 33.07 -3.16 22.42
C PHE A 241 33.85 -2.98 23.69
N GLU A 242 34.05 -4.06 24.48
CA GLU A 242 34.89 -4.04 25.67
C GLU A 242 35.93 -5.17 25.65
N GLY A 243 36.98 -4.99 26.46
CA GLY A 243 38.07 -5.94 26.58
C GLY A 243 38.90 -6.08 25.30
N SER A 244 39.01 -7.31 24.79
CA SER A 244 39.76 -7.61 23.55
C SER A 244 38.90 -7.50 22.26
N ALA A 245 37.61 -7.28 22.40
CA ALA A 245 36.72 -7.24 21.24
C ALA A 245 36.94 -6.00 20.36
N GLN A 246 36.84 -6.19 19.07
CA GLN A 246 36.99 -5.12 18.07
C GLN A 246 36.27 -5.49 16.76
N TRP A 247 36.00 -4.46 15.95
CA TRP A 247 35.61 -4.66 14.57
C TRP A 247 36.87 -4.85 13.68
N ASP A 248 36.96 -5.97 13.01
CA ASP A 248 38.02 -6.20 12.01
C ASP A 248 37.56 -5.69 10.65
N ASN A 249 38.00 -4.48 10.27
CA ASN A 249 37.68 -3.88 8.98
C ASN A 249 38.19 -4.66 7.78
N SER A 250 39.20 -5.53 7.95
CA SER A 250 39.79 -6.28 6.85
C SER A 250 38.99 -7.53 6.49
N LEU A 251 38.31 -8.09 7.49
CA LEU A 251 37.46 -9.26 7.34
C LEU A 251 36.00 -8.92 7.31
N GLY A 252 35.59 -7.73 7.83
CA GLY A 252 34.21 -7.30 7.96
C GLY A 252 33.46 -8.04 9.08
N VAL A 253 34.14 -8.39 10.16
CA VAL A 253 33.59 -9.23 11.24
C VAL A 253 33.85 -8.65 12.63
N VAL A 254 33.07 -9.05 13.61
CA VAL A 254 33.35 -8.83 15.03
C VAL A 254 34.37 -9.86 15.49
N GLU A 255 35.56 -9.44 15.90
CA GLU A 255 36.55 -10.26 16.56
C GLU A 255 36.47 -10.06 18.08
N LEU A 256 36.00 -11.07 18.82
CA LEU A 256 35.86 -11.02 20.27
C LEU A 256 37.18 -11.24 20.98
N THR A 257 37.90 -12.28 20.55
CA THR A 257 39.26 -12.58 21.06
C THR A 257 40.20 -12.98 19.92
N ASN A 258 41.47 -12.88 20.20
CA ASN A 258 42.54 -13.36 19.34
C ASN A 258 43.43 -14.39 20.11
N THR A 259 44.63 -14.68 19.59
CA THR A 259 45.55 -15.62 20.25
C THR A 259 46.30 -15.08 21.48
N SER A 260 45.81 -14.00 22.09
CA SER A 260 46.28 -13.52 23.41
C SER A 260 45.71 -14.34 24.54
N THR A 261 46.50 -14.63 25.54
CA THR A 261 46.11 -15.42 26.74
C THR A 261 45.45 -14.53 27.79
N ASN A 262 44.49 -15.09 28.59
CA ASN A 262 43.82 -14.46 29.68
C ASN A 262 43.15 -13.13 29.32
N VAL A 263 42.45 -13.10 28.18
CA VAL A 263 41.63 -11.97 27.74
C VAL A 263 40.16 -12.35 27.71
N ALA A 264 39.30 -11.36 27.85
CA ALA A 264 37.87 -11.45 27.55
C ALA A 264 37.50 -10.29 26.62
N GLY A 265 36.64 -10.56 25.68
CA GLY A 265 36.11 -9.56 24.75
C GLY A 265 34.62 -9.69 24.61
N THR A 266 33.94 -8.57 24.54
CA THR A 266 32.49 -8.51 24.40
C THR A 266 32.06 -7.45 23.40
N ALA A 267 30.98 -7.73 22.68
CA ALA A 267 30.40 -6.80 21.72
C ALA A 267 28.87 -6.86 21.82
N PHE A 268 28.24 -5.76 22.22
CA PHE A 268 26.80 -5.67 22.40
C PHE A 268 26.21 -4.58 21.51
N SER A 269 25.10 -4.87 20.80
CA SER A 269 24.28 -3.88 20.14
C SER A 269 23.49 -3.09 21.19
N THR A 270 23.80 -1.79 21.34
CA THR A 270 23.17 -0.93 22.35
C THR A 270 22.16 0.07 21.77
N ALA A 271 21.99 0.08 20.44
CA ALA A 271 21.00 0.91 19.76
C ALA A 271 19.57 0.41 19.94
N SER A 272 19.40 -0.89 20.12
CA SER A 272 18.10 -1.55 20.22
C SER A 272 18.00 -2.38 21.49
N ILE A 273 16.88 -2.28 22.16
CA ILE A 273 16.51 -3.11 23.30
C ILE A 273 15.38 -4.02 22.84
N VAL A 274 15.53 -5.32 23.04
CA VAL A 274 14.53 -6.34 22.70
C VAL A 274 13.96 -6.98 23.95
N ASN A 275 12.77 -7.59 23.86
CA ASN A 275 12.26 -8.42 24.93
C ASN A 275 12.89 -9.82 24.84
N ALA A 276 13.65 -10.20 25.86
CA ALA A 276 14.43 -11.44 25.90
C ALA A 276 13.58 -12.72 25.89
N GLU A 277 12.26 -12.65 26.11
CA GLU A 277 11.36 -13.81 26.13
C GLU A 277 10.78 -14.20 24.77
N GLN A 278 10.87 -13.30 23.75
CA GLN A 278 10.30 -13.51 22.42
C GLN A 278 11.25 -13.01 21.34
N VAL A 279 12.35 -13.72 21.12
CA VAL A 279 13.40 -13.30 20.19
C VAL A 279 13.93 -14.46 19.37
N GLU A 280 14.15 -14.24 18.08
CA GLU A 280 14.88 -15.10 17.17
C GLU A 280 16.19 -14.42 16.77
N ILE A 281 17.29 -15.15 16.82
CA ILE A 281 18.63 -14.62 16.58
C ILE A 281 19.36 -15.60 15.67
N ASP A 282 19.74 -15.12 14.48
CA ASP A 282 20.55 -15.84 13.50
C ASP A 282 21.90 -15.16 13.36
N PHE A 283 22.98 -15.93 13.36
CA PHE A 283 24.32 -15.41 13.17
C PHE A 283 25.30 -16.49 12.69
N MET A 284 26.45 -16.05 12.24
CA MET A 284 27.58 -16.92 11.94
C MET A 284 28.68 -16.75 12.98
N PHE A 285 29.34 -17.85 13.33
CA PHE A 285 30.50 -17.85 14.22
C PHE A 285 31.67 -18.66 13.66
N TYR A 286 32.88 -18.31 14.12
CA TYR A 286 34.13 -18.96 13.77
C TYR A 286 34.97 -19.11 15.02
N VAL A 287 35.50 -20.35 15.23
CA VAL A 287 36.41 -20.64 16.32
C VAL A 287 37.60 -21.40 15.77
N SER A 288 38.82 -20.87 15.86
CA SER A 288 40.05 -21.58 15.50
C SER A 288 41.28 -20.69 15.62
N GLY A 289 42.43 -21.23 15.15
CA GLY A 289 43.67 -20.49 14.90
C GLY A 289 44.54 -20.24 16.14
N GLY A 290 44.18 -20.84 17.25
CA GLY A 290 44.91 -20.76 18.51
C GLY A 290 45.42 -22.13 19.00
N SER A 291 45.39 -22.34 20.30
CA SER A 291 45.78 -23.57 20.99
C SER A 291 44.64 -24.30 21.66
N GLY A 292 43.38 -23.84 21.47
CA GLY A 292 42.13 -24.46 21.86
C GLY A 292 41.62 -24.00 23.25
N ALA A 293 40.90 -22.91 23.36
CA ALA A 293 40.19 -22.42 24.54
C ALA A 293 39.66 -20.99 24.37
N ASP A 294 38.73 -20.53 25.23
CA ASP A 294 37.85 -21.31 26.12
C ASP A 294 36.48 -21.50 25.44
N GLY A 295 35.96 -20.51 24.68
CA GLY A 295 34.68 -20.52 24.02
C GLY A 295 34.09 -19.12 23.86
N PHE A 296 32.84 -19.08 23.38
CA PHE A 296 32.07 -17.83 23.23
C PHE A 296 30.63 -18.02 23.69
N SER A 297 29.90 -16.91 23.86
CA SER A 297 28.46 -16.96 24.10
C SER A 297 27.70 -15.91 23.30
N LEU A 298 26.46 -16.24 22.90
CA LEU A 298 25.40 -15.29 22.62
C LEU A 298 24.73 -14.95 23.97
N THR A 299 24.58 -13.67 24.29
CA THR A 299 24.04 -13.22 25.58
C THR A 299 22.95 -12.17 25.35
N ALA A 300 21.76 -12.40 25.95
CA ALA A 300 20.76 -11.38 26.19
C ALA A 300 21.03 -10.77 27.58
N LEU A 301 21.70 -9.62 27.55
CA LEU A 301 22.11 -8.90 28.77
C LEU A 301 20.95 -8.08 29.30
N ASP A 302 20.50 -8.40 30.51
CA ASP A 302 19.39 -7.69 31.17
C ASP A 302 19.78 -6.23 31.48
N VAL A 303 19.11 -5.31 30.80
CA VAL A 303 19.39 -3.86 30.86
C VAL A 303 19.10 -3.28 32.21
N ASP A 304 18.10 -3.81 32.93
CA ASP A 304 17.67 -3.30 34.23
C ASP A 304 18.61 -3.75 35.38
N ARG A 305 19.31 -4.87 35.19
CA ARG A 305 20.20 -5.47 36.22
C ARG A 305 21.70 -5.37 35.92
N MET A 306 22.05 -5.00 34.67
CA MET A 306 23.46 -4.96 34.26
C MET A 306 24.27 -3.93 35.06
N THR A 307 25.56 -4.22 35.28
CA THR A 307 26.51 -3.30 35.88
C THR A 307 27.75 -3.04 35.02
N GLY A 308 27.83 -3.70 33.86
CA GLY A 308 28.90 -3.60 32.87
C GLY A 308 28.67 -4.59 31.74
N PHE A 309 29.57 -4.60 30.81
CA PHE A 309 29.45 -5.38 29.56
C PHE A 309 30.46 -6.55 29.46
N VAL A 310 31.31 -6.77 30.45
CA VAL A 310 32.34 -7.83 30.42
C VAL A 310 32.39 -8.62 31.71
N GLY A 311 32.42 -9.95 31.58
CA GLY A 311 32.58 -10.88 32.67
C GLY A 311 34.03 -11.40 32.80
N SER A 312 34.20 -12.63 33.33
CA SER A 312 35.52 -13.19 33.64
C SER A 312 36.21 -13.80 32.42
N THR A 313 37.53 -13.81 32.43
CA THR A 313 38.40 -14.50 31.44
C THR A 313 38.41 -16.02 31.65
N GLY A 314 39.09 -16.75 30.77
CA GLY A 314 39.21 -18.21 30.83
C GLY A 314 37.85 -18.89 30.74
N GLY A 315 37.66 -19.98 31.50
CA GLY A 315 36.38 -20.69 31.58
C GLY A 315 35.18 -19.86 32.03
N GLY A 316 35.33 -18.53 32.25
CA GLY A 316 34.21 -17.59 32.41
C GLY A 316 33.62 -17.09 31.08
N ILE A 317 34.25 -17.45 29.93
CA ILE A 317 33.78 -17.19 28.56
C ILE A 317 33.32 -15.75 28.33
N GLY A 318 33.82 -14.79 29.15
CA GLY A 318 33.49 -13.37 29.03
C GLY A 318 32.11 -12.96 29.55
N TYR A 319 31.22 -13.88 29.92
CA TYR A 319 29.88 -13.58 30.41
C TYR A 319 29.63 -13.95 31.87
N ALA A 320 30.57 -14.65 32.54
CA ALA A 320 30.40 -15.07 33.93
C ALA A 320 29.99 -13.90 34.85
N GLY A 321 28.84 -14.07 35.55
CA GLY A 321 28.26 -13.07 36.44
C GLY A 321 27.47 -11.95 35.77
N MET A 322 27.26 -11.99 34.46
CA MET A 322 26.37 -11.05 33.73
C MET A 322 24.91 -11.46 33.90
N PRO A 323 23.98 -10.51 34.21
CA PRO A 323 22.58 -10.84 34.37
C PRO A 323 21.91 -11.07 33.00
N GLY A 324 20.89 -11.94 33.01
CA GLY A 324 20.15 -12.29 31.79
C GLY A 324 20.32 -13.77 31.45
N TRP A 325 20.19 -14.13 30.19
CA TRP A 325 20.47 -15.48 29.72
C TRP A 325 21.61 -15.51 28.68
N SER A 326 22.29 -16.64 28.62
CA SER A 326 23.34 -16.87 27.62
C SER A 326 23.25 -18.27 27.03
N ILE A 327 23.54 -18.36 25.73
CA ILE A 327 23.83 -19.59 25.01
C ILE A 327 25.34 -19.65 24.83
N GLU A 328 26.02 -20.53 25.55
CA GLU A 328 27.46 -20.73 25.39
C GLU A 328 27.79 -21.87 24.43
N VAL A 329 28.85 -21.67 23.67
CA VAL A 329 29.59 -22.74 22.97
C VAL A 329 30.95 -22.84 23.67
N ASP A 330 31.08 -23.84 24.54
CA ASP A 330 32.28 -24.12 25.31
C ASP A 330 33.12 -25.16 24.57
N THR A 331 34.38 -24.81 24.26
CA THR A 331 35.30 -25.63 23.51
C THR A 331 36.47 -26.14 24.33
N TYR A 332 36.50 -25.84 25.65
CA TYR A 332 37.56 -26.28 26.54
C TYR A 332 37.00 -26.85 27.86
N TYR A 333 37.36 -28.10 28.15
CA TYR A 333 36.86 -28.80 29.33
C TYR A 333 37.40 -28.22 30.65
N ASN A 334 36.53 -27.75 31.50
CA ASN A 334 36.74 -27.44 32.89
C ASN A 334 36.08 -28.50 33.80
N SER A 335 36.53 -28.66 35.04
CA SER A 335 36.06 -29.75 35.93
C SER A 335 34.61 -29.64 36.37
N ASN A 336 33.97 -28.52 36.15
CA ASN A 336 32.56 -28.22 36.45
C ASN A 336 31.65 -28.29 35.22
N ASP A 337 32.19 -28.61 34.02
CA ASP A 337 31.39 -28.71 32.81
C ASP A 337 30.59 -30.00 32.78
N PRO A 338 29.42 -30.00 32.10
CA PRO A 338 28.54 -31.16 32.05
C PRO A 338 29.11 -32.33 31.23
N THR A 339 30.10 -32.07 30.38
CA THR A 339 30.76 -33.05 29.51
C THR A 339 32.26 -32.67 29.31
N SER A 340 33.04 -33.61 28.80
CA SER A 340 34.44 -33.36 28.46
C SER A 340 34.66 -33.09 26.95
N THR A 341 33.61 -32.93 26.18
CA THR A 341 33.62 -32.56 24.79
C THR A 341 33.05 -31.17 24.64
N ASP A 342 33.24 -30.54 23.49
CA ASP A 342 32.54 -29.30 23.16
C ASP A 342 31.05 -29.44 23.41
N HIS A 343 30.42 -28.37 23.88
CA HIS A 343 29.01 -28.40 24.17
C HIS A 343 28.35 -27.04 23.98
N VAL A 344 27.06 -27.07 23.70
CA VAL A 344 26.19 -25.91 23.77
C VAL A 344 25.36 -25.98 25.04
N ALA A 345 25.20 -24.84 25.70
CA ALA A 345 24.41 -24.80 26.95
C ALA A 345 23.66 -23.47 27.10
N PHE A 346 22.49 -23.54 27.73
CA PHE A 346 21.71 -22.39 28.15
C PHE A 346 21.90 -22.14 29.64
N THR A 347 22.24 -20.89 29.97
CA THR A 347 22.52 -20.50 31.37
C THR A 347 21.76 -19.22 31.72
N PHE A 348 21.51 -19.00 33.04
CA PHE A 348 21.05 -17.72 33.58
C PHE A 348 22.12 -17.04 34.39
N ASP A 349 22.11 -15.72 34.40
CA ASP A 349 22.88 -14.83 35.30
C ASP A 349 24.38 -15.18 35.35
N GLY A 350 24.93 -15.57 34.18
CA GLY A 350 26.35 -15.88 34.07
C GLY A 350 26.81 -17.08 34.90
N ALA A 351 25.92 -18.04 35.12
CA ALA A 351 26.21 -19.24 35.91
C ALA A 351 26.96 -20.31 35.09
N VAL A 352 28.13 -19.99 34.58
CA VAL A 352 29.02 -20.88 33.84
C VAL A 352 29.26 -22.18 34.60
N GLY A 353 29.21 -23.32 33.93
CA GLY A 353 29.36 -24.66 34.55
C GLY A 353 28.15 -25.13 35.35
N ASN A 354 27.02 -24.39 35.30
CA ASN A 354 25.75 -24.84 35.90
C ASN A 354 24.59 -24.55 34.93
N PRO A 355 24.58 -25.16 33.71
CA PRO A 355 23.58 -24.89 32.70
C PRO A 355 22.20 -25.42 33.10
N VAL A 356 21.15 -24.76 32.58
CA VAL A 356 19.74 -25.20 32.73
C VAL A 356 19.47 -26.38 31.80
N ILE A 357 19.94 -26.28 30.56
CA ILE A 357 19.93 -27.34 29.57
C ILE A 357 21.24 -27.29 28.77
N TRP A 358 21.65 -28.43 28.24
CA TRP A 358 22.86 -28.53 27.43
C TRP A 358 22.83 -29.74 26.51
N ALA A 359 23.69 -29.72 25.45
CA ALA A 359 23.94 -30.84 24.54
C ALA A 359 25.39 -30.90 24.12
N PRO A 360 25.98 -32.10 23.90
CA PRO A 360 27.32 -32.22 23.35
C PRO A 360 27.36 -31.79 21.89
N LEU A 361 28.44 -31.14 21.52
CA LEU A 361 28.75 -30.74 20.15
C LEU A 361 29.85 -31.62 19.55
N PRO A 362 29.96 -31.72 18.22
CA PRO A 362 31.22 -32.08 17.56
C PRO A 362 32.27 -31.00 17.87
N GLU A 363 33.52 -31.26 17.50
CA GLU A 363 34.60 -30.27 17.60
C GLU A 363 34.26 -29.04 16.76
N MET A 364 34.12 -27.86 17.43
CA MET A 364 33.80 -26.58 16.80
C MET A 364 35.01 -25.73 16.44
N GLU A 365 36.23 -26.18 16.81
CA GLU A 365 37.51 -25.52 16.53
C GLU A 365 38.10 -25.92 15.19
N ASP A 366 37.29 -26.23 14.21
CA ASP A 366 37.68 -26.81 12.90
C ASP A 366 38.11 -25.76 11.85
N GLY A 367 37.98 -24.46 12.19
CA GLY A 367 38.38 -23.37 11.28
C GLY A 367 37.39 -23.11 10.15
N GLN A 368 36.15 -23.52 10.32
CA GLN A 368 35.06 -23.19 9.41
C GLN A 368 34.14 -22.16 10.03
N TRP A 369 33.35 -21.51 9.20
CA TRP A 369 32.21 -20.69 9.64
C TRP A 369 31.02 -21.61 9.85
N HIS A 370 30.36 -21.47 11.00
CA HIS A 370 29.15 -22.17 11.38
C HIS A 370 27.99 -21.20 11.47
N THR A 371 26.77 -21.65 11.16
CA THR A 371 25.54 -20.91 11.40
C THR A 371 24.92 -21.30 12.73
N MET A 372 24.41 -20.34 13.48
CA MET A 372 23.60 -20.61 14.68
C MET A 372 22.29 -19.85 14.61
N ARG A 373 21.19 -20.56 14.88
CA ARG A 373 19.88 -20.00 15.10
C ARG A 373 19.45 -20.29 16.54
N VAL A 374 19.03 -19.26 17.24
CA VAL A 374 18.48 -19.32 18.58
C VAL A 374 17.07 -18.72 18.56
N GLU A 375 16.10 -19.49 19.00
CA GLU A 375 14.73 -19.02 19.17
C GLU A 375 14.35 -19.15 20.65
N VAL A 376 13.95 -18.03 21.25
CA VAL A 376 13.38 -17.97 22.59
C VAL A 376 11.94 -17.50 22.43
N ASN A 377 11.00 -18.40 22.69
CA ASN A 377 9.56 -18.11 22.78
C ASN A 377 9.05 -18.70 24.10
N ALA A 378 9.19 -17.91 25.15
CA ALA A 378 9.01 -18.37 26.52
C ALA A 378 7.74 -19.21 26.74
N PRO A 379 7.84 -20.38 27.40
CA PRO A 379 9.03 -20.90 28.09
C PRO A 379 9.97 -21.75 27.21
N HIS A 380 9.77 -21.82 25.93
CA HIS A 380 10.48 -22.66 24.96
C HIS A 380 11.79 -22.02 24.52
N VAL A 381 12.85 -22.83 24.40
CA VAL A 381 14.15 -22.45 23.83
C VAL A 381 14.56 -23.49 22.81
N LEU A 382 14.92 -23.03 21.60
CA LEU A 382 15.48 -23.83 20.52
C LEU A 382 16.86 -23.27 20.15
N VAL A 383 17.84 -24.16 19.97
CA VAL A 383 19.15 -23.82 19.42
C VAL A 383 19.51 -24.80 18.32
N GLU A 384 19.80 -24.29 17.16
CA GLU A 384 20.22 -25.00 15.97
C GLU A 384 21.62 -24.52 15.54
N ILE A 385 22.49 -25.46 15.19
CA ILE A 385 23.82 -25.16 14.61
C ILE A 385 23.93 -25.97 13.30
N ASP A 386 24.23 -25.30 12.18
CA ASP A 386 24.37 -25.89 10.85
C ASP A 386 23.19 -26.77 10.43
N GLY A 387 21.96 -26.37 10.75
CA GLY A 387 20.73 -27.11 10.43
C GLY A 387 20.46 -28.31 11.36
N VAL A 388 21.25 -28.46 12.44
CA VAL A 388 21.06 -29.53 13.44
C VAL A 388 20.57 -28.91 14.75
N VAL A 389 19.39 -29.35 15.21
CA VAL A 389 18.83 -28.92 16.49
C VAL A 389 19.55 -29.63 17.65
N TYR A 390 20.13 -28.85 18.56
CA TYR A 390 20.83 -29.32 19.75
C TYR A 390 20.03 -29.13 21.02
N LEU A 391 19.36 -27.97 21.15
CA LEU A 391 18.45 -27.69 22.27
C LEU A 391 17.03 -27.46 21.71
N ASP A 392 16.02 -28.08 22.34
CA ASP A 392 14.61 -27.95 21.95
C ASP A 392 13.77 -28.31 23.20
N GLN A 393 13.64 -27.38 24.15
CA GLN A 393 13.03 -27.68 25.43
C GLN A 393 12.36 -26.43 26.07
N ASN A 394 11.33 -26.71 26.87
CA ASN A 394 10.78 -25.73 27.79
C ASN A 394 11.70 -25.62 29.04
N ILE A 395 12.04 -24.41 29.36
CA ILE A 395 12.90 -24.11 30.54
C ILE A 395 12.11 -23.40 31.62
N THR A 396 12.67 -23.40 32.83
CA THR A 396 12.12 -22.63 33.96
C THR A 396 13.10 -21.55 34.36
N GLY A 397 12.62 -20.32 34.45
CA GLY A 397 13.40 -19.13 34.77
C GLY A 397 12.68 -17.87 34.31
N ASN A 398 13.24 -16.72 34.64
CA ASN A 398 12.70 -15.45 34.13
C ASN A 398 13.36 -15.11 32.79
N LEU A 399 12.58 -15.17 31.72
CA LEU A 399 12.98 -14.74 30.41
C LEU A 399 12.46 -13.33 30.06
N ASN A 400 11.47 -12.82 30.80
CA ASN A 400 10.83 -11.53 30.52
C ASN A 400 11.65 -10.39 31.14
N PHE A 401 12.50 -9.77 30.33
CA PHE A 401 13.27 -8.59 30.67
C PHE A 401 13.75 -7.87 29.41
N PRO A 402 13.98 -6.55 29.48
CA PRO A 402 14.59 -5.81 28.38
C PRO A 402 16.06 -6.16 28.24
N ALA A 403 16.52 -6.49 27.04
CA ALA A 403 17.87 -6.97 26.80
C ALA A 403 18.61 -6.24 25.69
N TYR A 404 19.93 -6.08 25.88
CA TYR A 404 20.87 -5.92 24.78
C TYR A 404 21.31 -7.29 24.30
N ILE A 405 21.26 -7.53 22.99
CA ILE A 405 21.82 -8.73 22.38
C ILE A 405 23.28 -8.49 22.03
N GLY A 406 24.11 -9.45 22.37
CA GLY A 406 25.53 -9.36 22.09
C GLY A 406 26.28 -10.67 22.31
N PHE A 407 27.56 -10.59 22.15
CA PHE A 407 28.47 -11.74 22.18
C PHE A 407 29.59 -11.51 23.15
N THR A 408 30.02 -12.60 23.75
CA THR A 408 31.20 -12.63 24.65
C THR A 408 32.10 -13.77 24.27
N ALA A 409 33.38 -13.65 24.51
CA ALA A 409 34.34 -14.75 24.44
C ALA A 409 35.48 -14.52 25.42
N ALA A 410 36.17 -15.59 25.77
CA ALA A 410 37.37 -15.47 26.56
C ALA A 410 38.44 -16.49 26.17
N THR A 411 39.65 -16.24 26.63
CA THR A 411 40.78 -17.14 26.58
C THR A 411 41.40 -17.28 27.95
N GLY A 412 41.93 -18.45 28.24
CA GLY A 412 42.72 -18.72 29.45
C GLY A 412 44.20 -18.81 29.13
N SER A 413 44.83 -19.94 29.55
CA SER A 413 46.20 -20.25 29.15
C SER A 413 46.32 -20.77 27.71
N LEU A 414 45.25 -21.30 27.17
CA LEU A 414 45.06 -21.63 25.75
C LEU A 414 44.19 -20.54 25.09
N THR A 415 44.14 -20.51 23.76
CA THR A 415 43.63 -19.37 23.02
C THR A 415 42.95 -19.78 21.70
N ASN A 416 41.98 -19.03 21.26
CA ASN A 416 41.38 -19.06 19.95
C ASN A 416 41.01 -17.68 19.46
N TYR A 417 40.85 -17.52 18.13
CA TYR A 417 40.02 -16.47 17.57
C TYR A 417 38.56 -16.89 17.71
N HIS A 418 37.78 -16.02 18.32
CA HIS A 418 36.32 -16.13 18.33
C HIS A 418 35.79 -14.95 17.53
N ARG A 419 35.07 -15.23 16.44
CA ARG A 419 34.56 -14.23 15.50
C ARG A 419 33.09 -14.45 15.22
N ILE A 420 32.37 -13.34 15.03
CA ILE A 420 30.94 -13.32 14.74
C ILE A 420 30.69 -12.52 13.48
N ASP A 421 29.73 -12.96 12.68
CA ASP A 421 29.30 -12.33 11.43
C ASP A 421 27.80 -12.56 11.19
N ALA A 422 27.21 -11.81 10.26
CA ALA A 422 25.85 -11.97 9.73
C ALA A 422 24.75 -12.08 10.80
N LEU A 423 24.76 -11.19 11.79
CA LEU A 423 23.76 -11.19 12.85
C LEU A 423 22.42 -10.61 12.37
N THR A 424 21.34 -11.36 12.57
CA THR A 424 19.96 -10.90 12.51
C THR A 424 19.28 -11.12 13.85
N VAL A 425 18.59 -10.13 14.36
CA VAL A 425 17.80 -10.23 15.59
C VAL A 425 16.37 -9.82 15.26
N THR A 426 15.42 -10.70 15.53
CA THR A 426 13.99 -10.45 15.34
C THR A 426 13.27 -10.64 16.67
N GLU A 427 12.61 -9.61 17.15
CA GLU A 427 11.69 -9.74 18.27
C GLU A 427 10.33 -10.19 17.74
N GLN A 428 9.87 -11.35 18.18
CA GLN A 428 8.59 -11.93 17.74
C GLN A 428 7.43 -11.29 18.52
N VAL A 429 7.18 -10.01 18.26
CA VAL A 429 6.01 -9.29 18.84
C VAL A 429 4.69 -9.72 18.22
N CYS A 430 4.74 -10.47 17.13
CA CYS A 430 3.60 -10.98 16.38
C CYS A 430 3.54 -12.51 16.52
N SER A 431 2.48 -13.04 17.12
CA SER A 431 2.22 -14.48 17.15
C SER A 431 1.25 -14.83 16.01
N GLU A 432 1.50 -15.92 15.31
CA GLU A 432 0.44 -16.58 14.51
C GLU A 432 -0.63 -17.11 15.49
N GLU A 433 -1.88 -16.63 15.36
CA GLU A 433 -3.02 -17.15 16.14
C GLU A 433 -3.47 -18.54 15.62
#